data_ac43c1edfa2cba5ab7f4ccbfc104159b
#
_entry.id   ac43c1edfa2cba5ab7f4ccbfc104159b
#
_cell.length_a   1.000
_cell.length_b   1.000
_cell.length_c   1.000
_cell.angle_alpha   90.00
_cell.angle_beta   90.00
_cell.angle_gamma   90.00
#
_symmetry.space_group_name_H-M   'P 1'
#
loop_
_entity.id
_entity.type
_entity.pdbx_description
1 polymer ?
#
loop_
_entity_poly.entity_id
_entity_poly.type
_entity_poly.pdbx_seq_one_letter_code
_entity_poly.pdbx_strand_id
1 'polypeptide(L)'
;SDRHRIWYENLSYFSGFDLRGWEKKSQAKLAEESQLLIKGSRYLIIKGDLHSSKVSSENNRFVDRKIFGFLSELGIKENKIGRFQWDSRLIYYQDQIKLKNSDSEYASAYGIKNSWLRFIGKDGRIEGNIDYYFADGPSQIPPEALNGIANGETIKANITASILLGRSLSLNGTIFYLDNLRYNDFFKIQGEIRAHF
;
A
#
# COMPACT_ATOMS: atom_id res chain seq x y z
N SER A 1 -6.45 1.61 -26.53
CA SER A 1 -6.71 2.96 -26.01
C SER A 1 -5.83 3.21 -24.79
N ASP A 2 -5.14 4.32 -24.78
CA ASP A 2 -4.33 4.74 -23.67
C ASP A 2 -5.23 5.24 -22.56
N ARG A 3 -4.90 4.89 -21.32
CA ARG A 3 -5.59 5.39 -20.14
C ARG A 3 -4.61 6.21 -19.32
N HIS A 4 -5.01 7.41 -19.03
CA HIS A 4 -4.27 8.34 -18.19
C HIS A 4 -5.15 8.75 -17.00
N ARG A 5 -4.62 8.72 -15.79
CA ARG A 5 -5.33 9.10 -14.58
C ARG A 5 -4.44 9.97 -13.70
N ILE A 6 -4.95 11.13 -13.35
CA ILE A 6 -4.36 12.03 -12.37
C ILE A 6 -5.34 12.15 -11.21
N TRP A 7 -4.84 12.07 -9.97
CA TRP A 7 -5.66 12.34 -8.79
C TRP A 7 -4.86 13.03 -7.69
N TYR A 8 -5.60 13.74 -6.87
CA TYR A 8 -5.10 14.43 -5.70
C TYR A 8 -5.87 13.96 -4.47
N GLU A 9 -5.14 13.67 -3.39
CA GLU A 9 -5.70 13.28 -2.11
C GLU A 9 -5.10 14.14 -0.99
N ASN A 10 -5.95 14.70 -0.16
CA ASN A 10 -5.57 15.46 1.02
C ASN A 10 -6.43 15.02 2.19
N LEU A 11 -5.77 14.47 3.21
CA LEU A 11 -6.40 14.00 4.44
C LEU A 11 -5.85 14.74 5.64
N SER A 12 -6.75 15.18 6.52
CA SER A 12 -6.40 15.76 7.82
C SER A 12 -7.28 15.12 8.89
N TYR A 13 -6.67 14.48 9.89
CA TYR A 13 -7.42 13.82 10.96
C TYR A 13 -6.66 13.79 12.28
N PHE A 14 -7.40 13.56 13.36
CA PHE A 14 -6.81 13.23 14.66
C PHE A 14 -6.70 11.71 14.78
N SER A 15 -5.52 11.21 15.08
CA SER A 15 -5.26 9.77 15.16
C SER A 15 -5.62 9.15 16.52
N GLY A 16 -6.55 9.73 17.25
CA GLY A 16 -7.10 9.21 18.47
C GLY A 16 -6.40 9.65 19.76
N PHE A 17 -7.03 9.32 20.86
CA PHE A 17 -6.50 9.53 22.21
C PHE A 17 -5.76 8.27 22.64
N ASP A 18 -4.47 8.40 22.82
CA ASP A 18 -3.61 7.43 23.49
C ASP A 18 -3.35 7.94 24.92
N LEU A 19 -3.12 7.06 25.87
CA LEU A 19 -2.66 7.38 27.23
C LEU A 19 -1.40 8.24 27.26
N ARG A 20 -0.73 8.41 26.13
CA ARG A 20 0.48 9.20 25.91
C ARG A 20 0.22 10.58 25.31
N GLY A 21 -0.99 10.91 24.91
CA GLY A 21 -1.37 12.23 24.38
C GLY A 21 -2.06 12.19 23.02
N TRP A 22 -2.32 13.37 22.46
CA TRP A 22 -2.96 13.54 21.17
C TRP A 22 -1.92 13.69 20.06
N GLU A 23 -2.10 12.92 18.97
CA GLU A 23 -1.39 13.13 17.73
C GLU A 23 -2.32 13.74 16.67
N LYS A 24 -1.85 14.80 16.04
CA LYS A 24 -2.50 15.39 14.87
C LYS A 24 -1.70 15.05 13.63
N LYS A 25 -2.36 14.39 12.67
CA LYS A 25 -1.75 13.99 11.42
C LYS A 25 -2.42 14.65 10.24
N SER A 26 -1.62 15.18 9.31
CA SER A 26 -2.08 15.66 8.02
C SER A 26 -1.25 15.03 6.91
N GLN A 27 -1.93 14.64 5.84
CA GLN A 27 -1.31 14.02 4.67
C GLN A 27 -1.83 14.68 3.40
N ALA A 28 -0.94 14.84 2.43
CA ALA A 28 -1.29 15.25 1.09
C ALA A 28 -0.59 14.35 0.08
N LYS A 29 -1.29 14.00 -0.98
CA LYS A 29 -0.79 13.14 -2.04
C LYS A 29 -1.28 13.65 -3.39
N LEU A 30 -0.34 13.75 -4.34
CA LEU A 30 -0.60 13.98 -5.75
C LEU A 30 -0.06 12.79 -6.52
N ALA A 31 -0.90 12.12 -7.30
CA ALA A 31 -0.49 10.95 -8.03
C ALA A 31 -0.96 10.97 -9.48
N GLU A 32 -0.18 10.37 -10.34
CA GLU A 32 -0.44 10.19 -11.75
C GLU A 32 -0.16 8.74 -12.15
N GLU A 33 -1.06 8.13 -12.90
CA GLU A 33 -0.89 6.79 -13.46
C GLU A 33 -1.22 6.80 -14.95
N SER A 34 -0.29 6.35 -15.77
CA SER A 34 -0.46 6.12 -17.20
C SER A 34 -0.45 4.65 -17.53
N GLN A 35 -1.39 4.22 -18.37
CA GLN A 35 -1.48 2.86 -18.87
C GLN A 35 -1.41 2.88 -20.39
N LEU A 36 -0.32 2.32 -20.94
CA LEU A 36 -0.10 2.23 -22.37
C LEU A 36 -0.37 0.79 -22.85
N LEU A 37 -1.23 0.63 -23.84
CA LEU A 37 -1.51 -0.67 -24.42
C LEU A 37 -0.29 -1.14 -25.23
N ILE A 38 0.29 -2.29 -24.84
CA ILE A 38 1.39 -2.91 -25.57
C ILE A 38 0.83 -3.82 -26.68
N LYS A 39 0.05 -4.83 -26.30
CA LYS A 39 -0.55 -5.80 -27.23
C LYS A 39 -1.71 -6.56 -26.58
N GLY A 40 -2.83 -6.63 -27.27
CA GLY A 40 -4.01 -7.38 -26.79
C GLY A 40 -4.54 -6.85 -25.47
N SER A 41 -4.38 -7.60 -24.39
CA SER A 41 -4.81 -7.24 -23.04
C SER A 41 -3.66 -6.80 -22.12
N ARG A 42 -2.47 -6.57 -22.67
CA ARG A 42 -1.27 -6.20 -21.89
C ARG A 42 -1.00 -4.71 -21.93
N TYR A 43 -0.74 -4.16 -20.78
CA TYR A 43 -0.48 -2.73 -20.58
C TYR A 43 0.85 -2.53 -19.87
N LEU A 44 1.61 -1.54 -20.30
CA LEU A 44 2.69 -0.95 -19.52
C LEU A 44 2.06 0.03 -18.53
N ILE A 45 2.45 -0.06 -17.28
CA ILE A 45 2.02 0.86 -16.22
C ILE A 45 3.20 1.72 -15.83
N ILE A 46 2.98 3.01 -15.82
CA ILE A 46 3.92 4.01 -15.29
C ILE A 46 3.14 4.83 -14.27
N LYS A 47 3.60 4.85 -13.03
CA LYS A 47 2.98 5.64 -11.97
C LYS A 47 4.03 6.44 -11.23
N GLY A 48 3.67 7.67 -10.91
CA GLY A 48 4.43 8.53 -10.02
C GLY A 48 3.50 9.13 -8.98
N ASP A 49 3.96 9.30 -7.75
CA ASP A 49 3.29 10.12 -6.76
C ASP A 49 4.28 10.96 -5.95
N LEU A 50 3.79 12.12 -5.54
CA LEU A 50 4.43 12.99 -4.55
C LEU A 50 3.55 13.00 -3.32
N HIS A 51 4.15 12.82 -2.16
CA HIS A 51 3.40 12.80 -0.92
C HIS A 51 4.09 13.59 0.17
N SER A 52 3.30 14.09 1.09
CA SER A 52 3.79 14.72 2.30
C SER A 52 2.96 14.29 3.50
N SER A 53 3.60 14.16 4.64
CA SER A 53 2.95 13.87 5.92
C SER A 53 3.55 14.75 7.01
N LYS A 54 2.69 15.31 7.85
CA LYS A 54 3.08 16.04 9.04
C LYS A 54 2.38 15.44 10.25
N VAL A 55 3.15 15.07 11.25
CA VAL A 55 2.66 14.61 12.55
C VAL A 55 3.14 15.56 13.62
N SER A 56 2.24 16.03 14.46
CA SER A 56 2.53 16.91 15.60
C SER A 56 1.89 16.37 16.86
N SER A 57 2.59 16.46 17.99
CA SER A 57 2.10 16.07 19.30
C SER A 57 1.78 17.32 20.13
N GLU A 58 0.59 17.37 20.72
CA GLU A 58 0.18 18.50 21.58
C GLU A 58 0.88 18.49 22.95
N ASN A 59 1.38 17.35 23.40
CA ASN A 59 1.94 17.18 24.74
C ASN A 59 3.47 17.00 24.78
N ASN A 60 4.20 17.33 23.72
CA ASN A 60 5.65 17.16 23.60
C ASN A 60 6.19 15.74 23.95
N ARG A 61 5.33 14.74 24.01
CA ARG A 61 5.72 13.34 24.30
C ARG A 61 6.19 12.58 23.08
N PHE A 62 5.85 13.07 21.90
CA PHE A 62 6.30 12.52 20.62
C PHE A 62 7.05 13.58 19.84
N VAL A 63 8.00 13.15 19.05
CA VAL A 63 8.76 14.06 18.21
C VAL A 63 7.89 14.48 17.02
N ASP A 64 7.67 15.77 16.86
CA ASP A 64 7.07 16.32 15.64
C ASP A 64 7.92 15.93 14.45
N ARG A 65 7.25 15.42 13.40
CA ARG A 65 7.93 14.94 12.19
C ARG A 65 7.22 15.39 10.93
N LYS A 66 8.02 15.69 9.92
CA LYS A 66 7.55 15.98 8.57
C LYS A 66 8.22 15.02 7.61
N ILE A 67 7.47 14.50 6.68
CA ILE A 67 7.93 13.61 5.64
C ILE A 67 7.49 14.20 4.32
N PHE A 68 8.41 14.22 3.37
CA PHE A 68 8.14 14.57 1.99
C PHE A 68 8.85 13.58 1.10
N GLY A 69 8.15 13.02 0.15
CA GLY A 69 8.76 12.01 -0.69
C GLY A 69 8.02 11.74 -1.99
N PHE A 70 8.56 10.79 -2.72
CA PHE A 70 7.97 10.33 -3.95
C PHE A 70 8.01 8.81 -4.07
N LEU A 71 7.08 8.31 -4.86
CA LEU A 71 6.99 6.93 -5.31
C LEU A 71 7.03 6.89 -6.82
N SER A 72 7.78 5.97 -7.38
CA SER A 72 7.67 5.61 -8.80
C SER A 72 7.40 4.11 -8.95
N GLU A 73 6.50 3.76 -9.85
CA GLU A 73 6.18 2.38 -10.19
C GLU A 73 6.28 2.20 -11.71
N LEU A 74 6.95 1.14 -12.12
CA LEU A 74 7.02 0.69 -13.52
C LEU A 74 6.64 -0.78 -13.58
N GLY A 75 5.67 -1.12 -14.40
CA GLY A 75 5.22 -2.50 -14.43
C GLY A 75 4.45 -2.90 -15.67
N ILE A 76 4.04 -4.15 -15.67
CA ILE A 76 3.23 -4.75 -16.72
C ILE A 76 1.97 -5.32 -16.07
N LYS A 77 0.83 -5.02 -16.68
CA LYS A 77 -0.48 -5.53 -16.29
C LYS A 77 -1.09 -6.29 -17.45
N GLU A 78 -1.59 -7.49 -17.20
CA GLU A 78 -2.41 -8.23 -18.12
C GLU A 78 -3.85 -8.33 -17.61
N ASN A 79 -4.80 -7.91 -18.43
CA ASN A 79 -6.20 -7.84 -18.05
C ASN A 79 -7.05 -8.67 -19.02
N LYS A 80 -7.02 -9.99 -18.89
CA LYS A 80 -7.91 -10.89 -19.65
C LYS A 80 -9.28 -10.91 -19.01
N ILE A 81 -10.24 -10.29 -19.66
CA ILE A 81 -11.63 -10.21 -19.21
C ILE A 81 -12.17 -11.63 -18.96
N GLY A 82 -12.65 -11.85 -17.74
CA GLY A 82 -13.36 -13.06 -17.32
C GLY A 82 -12.52 -14.28 -16.94
N ARG A 83 -11.17 -14.20 -16.89
CA ARG A 83 -10.34 -15.36 -16.53
C ARG A 83 -9.25 -15.07 -15.51
N PHE A 84 -8.26 -14.31 -15.90
CA PHE A 84 -7.09 -14.05 -15.07
C PHE A 84 -6.55 -12.65 -15.33
N GLN A 85 -6.23 -11.96 -14.25
CA GLN A 85 -5.59 -10.66 -14.30
C GLN A 85 -4.34 -10.75 -13.44
N TRP A 86 -3.25 -10.16 -13.88
CA TRP A 86 -2.06 -10.01 -13.09
C TRP A 86 -1.41 -8.66 -13.34
N ASP A 87 -0.70 -8.18 -12.32
CA ASP A 87 -0.01 -6.90 -12.33
C ASP A 87 1.31 -7.11 -11.59
N SER A 88 2.42 -6.84 -12.27
CA SER A 88 3.76 -6.94 -11.69
C SER A 88 4.46 -5.61 -11.87
N ARG A 89 4.95 -5.03 -10.76
CA ARG A 89 5.57 -3.69 -10.74
C ARG A 89 6.88 -3.71 -10.00
N LEU A 90 7.85 -3.01 -10.54
CA LEU A 90 9.03 -2.54 -9.83
C LEU A 90 8.66 -1.22 -9.15
N ILE A 91 9.07 -1.05 -7.91
CA ILE A 91 8.72 0.09 -7.09
C ILE A 91 9.97 0.71 -6.52
N TYR A 92 10.00 2.02 -6.50
CA TYR A 92 11.01 2.81 -5.83
C TYR A 92 10.35 3.91 -5.00
N TYR A 93 10.72 3.98 -3.72
CA TYR A 93 10.33 5.03 -2.77
C TYR A 93 11.56 5.82 -2.35
N GLN A 94 11.39 7.12 -2.16
CA GLN A 94 12.37 7.96 -1.50
C GLN A 94 11.66 9.04 -0.67
N ASP A 95 11.96 9.07 0.62
CA ASP A 95 11.40 10.01 1.56
C ASP A 95 12.49 10.79 2.28
N GLN A 96 12.28 12.09 2.39
CA GLN A 96 12.99 12.96 3.29
C GLN A 96 12.23 13.05 4.62
N ILE A 97 12.90 12.69 5.70
CA ILE A 97 12.34 12.68 7.06
C ILE A 97 12.99 13.79 7.84
N LYS A 98 12.19 14.74 8.35
CA LYS A 98 12.63 15.81 9.20
C LYS A 98 11.96 15.71 10.57
N LEU A 99 12.73 15.39 11.58
CA LEU A 99 12.31 15.45 12.97
C LEU A 99 12.48 16.87 13.53
N LYS A 100 11.73 17.21 14.58
CA LYS A 100 11.89 18.48 15.27
C LYS A 100 13.29 18.55 15.90
N ASN A 101 14.04 19.59 15.61
CA ASN A 101 15.39 19.86 16.12
C ASN A 101 16.49 18.89 15.62
N SER A 102 16.28 18.20 14.50
CA SER A 102 17.31 17.39 13.85
C SER A 102 17.49 17.76 12.39
N ASP A 103 18.60 17.36 11.82
CA ASP A 103 18.83 17.44 10.39
C ASP A 103 17.86 16.53 9.64
N SER A 104 17.69 16.81 8.34
CA SER A 104 16.87 15.96 7.49
C SER A 104 17.62 14.67 7.14
N GLU A 105 16.98 13.54 7.33
CA GLU A 105 17.46 12.22 6.95
C GLU A 105 16.70 11.71 5.74
N TYR A 106 17.30 10.82 4.98
CA TYR A 106 16.68 10.19 3.82
C TYR A 106 16.46 8.70 4.07
N ALA A 107 15.32 8.22 3.62
CA ALA A 107 15.01 6.81 3.56
C ALA A 107 14.62 6.45 2.13
N SER A 108 15.03 5.29 1.66
CA SER A 108 14.66 4.77 0.35
C SER A 108 14.23 3.32 0.46
N ALA A 109 13.36 2.90 -0.44
CA ALA A 109 13.01 1.50 -0.57
C ALA A 109 12.80 1.16 -2.04
N TYR A 110 13.21 -0.04 -2.41
CA TYR A 110 12.94 -0.61 -3.72
C TYR A 110 12.33 -2.01 -3.55
N GLY A 111 11.54 -2.41 -4.50
CA GLY A 111 10.87 -3.69 -4.38
C GLY A 111 10.11 -4.12 -5.60
N ILE A 112 9.46 -5.25 -5.46
CA ILE A 112 8.59 -5.85 -6.46
C ILE A 112 7.23 -6.07 -5.83
N LYS A 113 6.20 -5.65 -6.53
CA LYS A 113 4.81 -5.90 -6.18
C LYS A 113 4.16 -6.75 -7.25
N ASN A 114 3.59 -7.87 -6.84
CA ASN A 114 2.84 -8.74 -7.72
C ASN A 114 1.43 -8.89 -7.19
N SER A 115 0.44 -8.68 -8.03
CA SER A 115 -0.95 -8.93 -7.69
C SER A 115 -1.64 -9.72 -8.80
N TRP A 116 -2.61 -10.53 -8.42
CA TRP A 116 -3.37 -11.37 -9.33
C TRP A 116 -4.82 -11.51 -8.89
N LEU A 117 -5.69 -11.71 -9.86
CA LEU A 117 -7.10 -12.00 -9.66
C LEU A 117 -7.53 -13.11 -10.62
N ARG A 118 -8.23 -14.09 -10.11
CA ARG A 118 -8.85 -15.17 -10.89
C ARG A 118 -10.31 -15.34 -10.51
N PHE A 119 -11.18 -15.39 -11.51
CA PHE A 119 -12.58 -15.75 -11.33
C PHE A 119 -12.75 -17.27 -11.36
N ILE A 120 -13.55 -17.80 -10.43
CA ILE A 120 -13.88 -19.21 -10.30
C ILE A 120 -15.38 -19.35 -10.56
N GLY A 121 -15.72 -19.83 -11.78
CA GLY A 121 -17.10 -19.87 -12.20
C GLY A 121 -17.72 -18.46 -12.31
N LYS A 122 -19.02 -18.37 -12.02
CA LYS A 122 -19.78 -17.11 -12.05
C LYS A 122 -19.79 -16.40 -10.69
N ASP A 123 -19.61 -17.15 -9.62
CA ASP A 123 -19.93 -16.72 -8.26
C ASP A 123 -18.70 -16.66 -7.35
N GLY A 124 -17.53 -17.04 -7.84
CA GLY A 124 -16.31 -17.07 -7.05
C GLY A 124 -15.18 -16.24 -7.65
N ARG A 125 -14.33 -15.69 -6.76
CA ARG A 125 -13.06 -15.07 -7.13
C ARG A 125 -12.00 -15.35 -6.07
N ILE A 126 -10.77 -15.47 -6.53
CA ILE A 126 -9.58 -15.46 -5.67
C ILE A 126 -8.68 -14.36 -6.17
N GLU A 127 -8.22 -13.54 -5.25
CA GLU A 127 -7.25 -12.48 -5.50
C GLU A 127 -6.12 -12.58 -4.49
N GLY A 128 -4.95 -12.14 -4.88
CA GLY A 128 -3.82 -12.09 -3.99
C GLY A 128 -2.76 -11.12 -4.45
N ASN A 129 -1.90 -10.77 -3.51
CA ASN A 129 -0.68 -10.03 -3.79
C ASN A 129 0.47 -10.59 -2.96
N ILE A 130 1.66 -10.49 -3.52
CA ILE A 130 2.93 -10.75 -2.85
C ILE A 130 3.84 -9.58 -3.19
N ASP A 131 4.29 -8.90 -2.15
CA ASP A 131 5.16 -7.74 -2.26
C ASP A 131 6.44 -8.02 -1.49
N TYR A 132 7.58 -7.73 -2.11
CA TYR A 132 8.89 -7.76 -1.49
C TYR A 132 9.54 -6.40 -1.59
N TYR A 133 10.07 -5.90 -0.49
CA TYR A 133 10.77 -4.62 -0.41
C TYR A 133 12.06 -4.76 0.37
N PHE A 134 13.05 -3.98 -0.04
CA PHE A 134 14.23 -3.69 0.74
C PHE A 134 14.30 -2.18 0.97
N ALA A 135 14.41 -1.78 2.23
CA ALA A 135 14.49 -0.39 2.63
C ALA A 135 15.80 -0.09 3.36
N ASP A 136 16.33 1.10 3.09
CA ASP A 136 17.50 1.65 3.77
C ASP A 136 17.20 3.09 4.21
N GLY A 137 17.69 3.44 5.40
CA GLY A 137 17.46 4.75 5.97
C GLY A 137 17.88 4.83 7.43
N PRO A 138 17.39 5.83 8.18
CA PRO A 138 17.67 5.98 9.59
C PRO A 138 17.27 4.73 10.39
N SER A 139 17.91 4.53 11.54
CA SER A 139 17.69 3.34 12.39
C SER A 139 16.23 3.10 12.72
N GLN A 140 15.42 4.14 12.75
CA GLN A 140 13.97 4.08 12.93
C GLN A 140 13.26 4.88 11.84
N ILE A 141 12.78 4.20 10.81
CA ILE A 141 11.92 4.80 9.79
C ILE A 141 10.53 5.01 10.41
N PRO A 142 9.98 6.24 10.42
CA PRO A 142 8.62 6.49 10.90
C PRO A 142 7.58 5.68 10.10
N PRO A 143 6.46 5.26 10.71
CA PRO A 143 5.42 4.49 10.03
C PRO A 143 4.75 5.23 8.87
N GLU A 144 4.85 6.56 8.84
CA GLU A 144 4.34 7.40 7.75
C GLU A 144 5.28 7.47 6.55
N ALA A 145 6.57 7.13 6.73
CA ALA A 145 7.55 7.10 5.65
C ALA A 145 7.52 5.76 4.91
N LEU A 146 7.93 5.77 3.65
CA LEU A 146 8.01 4.62 2.77
C LEU A 146 6.74 3.76 2.76
N ASN A 147 5.58 4.39 2.94
CA ASN A 147 4.29 3.68 3.04
C ASN A 147 4.28 2.57 4.11
N GLY A 148 4.96 2.79 5.24
CA GLY A 148 5.05 1.87 6.36
C GLY A 148 6.04 0.72 6.20
N ILE A 149 6.89 0.74 5.17
CA ILE A 149 7.96 -0.23 5.00
C ILE A 149 9.01 0.02 6.08
N ALA A 150 9.43 -1.03 6.77
CA ALA A 150 10.48 -0.96 7.78
C ALA A 150 11.86 -1.06 7.13
N ASN A 151 12.89 -0.63 7.86
CA ASN A 151 14.29 -0.80 7.44
C ASN A 151 14.62 -2.27 7.21
N GLY A 152 15.47 -2.58 6.23
CA GLY A 152 15.78 -3.95 5.82
C GLY A 152 14.72 -4.59 4.94
N GLU A 153 14.58 -5.89 5.02
CA GLU A 153 13.65 -6.67 4.20
C GLU A 153 12.22 -6.58 4.73
N THR A 154 11.26 -6.53 3.82
CA THR A 154 9.82 -6.61 4.12
C THR A 154 9.14 -7.51 3.11
N ILE A 155 8.46 -8.54 3.59
CA ILE A 155 7.62 -9.43 2.79
C ILE A 155 6.17 -9.22 3.23
N LYS A 156 5.28 -8.94 2.27
CA LYS A 156 3.83 -8.87 2.49
C LYS A 156 3.15 -9.83 1.54
N ALA A 157 2.26 -10.65 2.06
CA ALA A 157 1.41 -11.50 1.24
C ALA A 157 -0.03 -11.39 1.71
N ASN A 158 -0.96 -11.36 0.77
CA ASN A 158 -2.38 -11.36 1.06
C ASN A 158 -3.09 -12.23 0.02
N ILE A 159 -3.97 -13.11 0.48
CA ILE A 159 -4.83 -13.92 -0.38
C ILE A 159 -6.25 -13.78 0.14
N THR A 160 -7.16 -13.38 -0.73
CA THR A 160 -8.59 -13.27 -0.43
C THR A 160 -9.37 -14.15 -1.38
N ALA A 161 -10.23 -15.00 -0.83
CA ALA A 161 -11.19 -15.78 -1.57
C ALA A 161 -12.60 -15.29 -1.25
N SER A 162 -13.42 -15.11 -2.27
CA SER A 162 -14.81 -14.69 -2.14
C SER A 162 -15.69 -15.61 -2.97
N ILE A 163 -16.80 -16.06 -2.39
CA ILE A 163 -17.79 -16.89 -3.10
C ILE A 163 -19.20 -16.41 -2.77
N LEU A 164 -20.05 -16.30 -3.80
CA LEU A 164 -21.46 -16.01 -3.65
C LEU A 164 -22.24 -17.34 -3.49
N LEU A 165 -22.95 -17.48 -2.40
CA LEU A 165 -23.82 -18.62 -2.14
C LEU A 165 -25.28 -18.22 -2.42
N GLY A 166 -25.66 -18.33 -3.70
CA GLY A 166 -26.98 -17.87 -4.14
C GLY A 166 -27.09 -16.35 -4.26
N ARG A 167 -28.31 -15.79 -4.14
CA ARG A 167 -28.56 -14.35 -4.35
C ARG A 167 -28.34 -13.47 -3.12
N SER A 168 -28.29 -14.07 -1.94
CA SER A 168 -28.38 -13.32 -0.68
C SER A 168 -27.23 -13.58 0.29
N LEU A 169 -26.29 -14.45 -0.04
CA LEU A 169 -25.20 -14.80 0.88
C LEU A 169 -23.86 -14.76 0.19
N SER A 170 -22.86 -14.17 0.82
CA SER A 170 -21.46 -14.25 0.37
C SER A 170 -20.54 -14.68 1.52
N LEU A 171 -19.54 -15.48 1.19
CA LEU A 171 -18.44 -15.88 2.05
C LEU A 171 -17.17 -15.21 1.57
N ASN A 172 -16.43 -14.62 2.49
CA ASN A 172 -15.11 -14.05 2.23
C ASN A 172 -14.11 -14.65 3.22
N GLY A 173 -12.95 -15.06 2.71
CA GLY A 173 -11.83 -15.51 3.53
C GLY A 173 -10.57 -14.76 3.13
N THR A 174 -9.79 -14.28 4.09
CA THR A 174 -8.54 -13.57 3.85
C THR A 174 -7.44 -14.16 4.70
N ILE A 175 -6.28 -14.40 4.09
CA ILE A 175 -5.04 -14.76 4.74
C ILE A 175 -4.07 -13.64 4.48
N PHE A 176 -3.47 -13.11 5.54
CA PHE A 176 -2.47 -12.06 5.49
C PHE A 176 -1.19 -12.50 6.20
N TYR A 177 -0.06 -12.24 5.57
CA TYR A 177 1.27 -12.46 6.12
C TYR A 177 2.10 -11.19 5.99
N LEU A 178 2.86 -10.86 7.04
CA LEU A 178 3.80 -9.74 7.06
C LEU A 178 5.02 -10.15 7.85
N ASP A 179 6.18 -10.04 7.24
CA ASP A 179 7.47 -10.21 7.88
C ASP A 179 8.35 -8.98 7.62
N ASN A 180 8.85 -8.36 8.67
CA ASN A 180 9.83 -7.28 8.65
C ASN A 180 10.43 -7.07 10.04
N LEU A 181 11.37 -6.13 10.19
CA LEU A 181 12.01 -5.82 11.48
C LEU A 181 11.04 -5.36 12.59
N ARG A 182 9.83 -4.90 12.25
CA ARG A 182 8.82 -4.49 13.25
C ARG A 182 7.89 -5.63 13.64
N TYR A 183 7.58 -6.51 12.68
CA TYR A 183 6.59 -7.58 12.82
C TYR A 183 7.22 -8.86 12.31
N ASN A 184 7.82 -9.61 13.19
CA ASN A 184 8.42 -10.89 12.87
C ASN A 184 7.30 -11.92 12.70
N ASP A 185 7.19 -12.54 11.52
CA ASP A 185 6.25 -13.62 11.21
C ASP A 185 4.78 -13.33 11.60
N PHE A 186 4.30 -12.13 11.32
CA PHE A 186 2.90 -11.81 11.62
C PHE A 186 1.95 -12.48 10.62
N PHE A 187 1.06 -13.32 11.14
CA PHE A 187 0.06 -14.05 10.37
C PHE A 187 -1.35 -13.76 10.87
N LYS A 188 -2.28 -13.48 9.94
CA LYS A 188 -3.69 -13.23 10.26
C LYS A 188 -4.60 -13.99 9.31
N ILE A 189 -5.58 -14.70 9.87
CA ILE A 189 -6.69 -15.30 9.12
C ILE A 189 -7.97 -14.59 9.53
N GLN A 190 -8.79 -14.24 8.54
CA GLN A 190 -10.10 -13.61 8.76
C GLN A 190 -11.13 -14.27 7.86
N GLY A 191 -12.29 -14.62 8.43
CA GLY A 191 -13.48 -15.06 7.70
C GLY A 191 -14.64 -14.11 7.91
N GLU A 192 -15.45 -13.90 6.88
CA GLU A 192 -16.63 -13.05 6.93
C GLU A 192 -17.79 -13.68 6.16
N ILE A 193 -18.98 -13.63 6.74
CA ILE A 193 -20.22 -14.01 6.10
C ILE A 193 -21.08 -12.76 5.98
N ARG A 194 -21.53 -12.41 4.78
CA ARG A 194 -22.42 -11.27 4.54
C ARG A 194 -23.76 -11.76 3.99
N ALA A 195 -24.84 -11.37 4.64
CA ALA A 195 -26.19 -11.53 4.13
C ALA A 195 -26.65 -10.23 3.45
N HIS A 196 -27.25 -10.37 2.26
CA HIS A 196 -27.81 -9.25 1.49
C HIS A 196 -29.34 -9.41 1.49
N PHE A 197 -30.03 -8.44 2.05
CA PHE A 197 -31.50 -8.41 2.15
C PHE A 197 -32.09 -7.42 1.17
#